data_71cc4d89f3e6ada670c5b63983cb77bd
#
_entry.id   71cc4d89f3e6ada670c5b63983cb77bd
#
_cell.length_a   1.000
_cell.length_b   1.000
_cell.length_c   1.000
_cell.angle_alpha   90.00
_cell.angle_beta   90.00
_cell.angle_gamma   90.00
#
_symmetry.space_group_name_H-M   'P 1'
#
loop_
_entity.id
_entity.type
_entity.pdbx_description
1 polymer ?
#
loop_
_entity_poly.entity_id
_entity_poly.type
_entity_poly.pdbx_seq_one_letter_code
_entity_poly.pdbx_strand_id
1 'polypeptide(L)'
;MSILSKSYNKNVWQEYRTNPDFKETLEYLDKCYNDFCIGEIPATKFSHFRLFKDIGDRTTYQKTFFIRQHRLFTCIFLSLIYPEREDYLTLLQDTIFEMCDQYVWALPAHIENIDVNNNTELDLDATTMSMALAVAKHLLGDRFHPLINARIDAEIDRRLVKPLLAKRWHWEYRANNWTTVCAGASGCALMLNRPDVFELVKDRLNRGMAEYLKGYKDDGVCVEGAGYWSYGFGYYLEYADMLYDYTKGQEDLLHSEKLYNIASFLQKLFLDDNVIANYGDMGMNFSIPMGYMYKLKSIYGDVVEMPPKGILIHDVHYFPFMMDEFLYYDKSFVNTKLSKNATYYMADEGWFVNRTPAYGFGARGGWNGDSHNHNDVGSFIFSKDNRQVLCDIGLRPYTRQYFEHPVRYTFLEASSRGHNVPIINGEYQKNIPGERSVTTYENGVFTIDFANIYGIDALKKLVRRCKMNESSVEITDEFILEGEGTFTERLIALKKPEILDGKITVDGVTISFDKEKATADYIMDTHTIELDVNGNTSKGCDVYCININVKDIKDGTFTFTVEA
;
A
#
# COMPACT_ATOMS: atom_id res chain seq x y z
N MET A 1 -16.34 -14.52 8.08
CA MET A 1 -16.43 -15.71 8.98
C MET A 1 -15.08 -16.43 8.95
N SER A 2 -14.36 -16.42 10.06
CA SER A 2 -13.03 -17.03 10.13
C SER A 2 -13.07 -18.56 10.15
N ILE A 3 -11.91 -19.20 10.01
CA ILE A 3 -11.79 -20.67 10.13
C ILE A 3 -12.06 -21.18 11.55
N LEU A 4 -12.14 -20.31 12.56
CA LEU A 4 -12.55 -20.64 13.93
C LEU A 4 -14.06 -20.54 14.14
N SER A 5 -14.81 -20.04 13.19
CA SER A 5 -16.25 -19.91 13.28
C SER A 5 -16.93 -21.28 13.42
N LYS A 6 -17.98 -21.33 14.23
CA LYS A 6 -18.84 -22.54 14.34
C LYS A 6 -19.52 -22.93 13.02
N SER A 7 -19.69 -21.98 12.12
CA SER A 7 -20.32 -22.19 10.81
C SER A 7 -19.29 -22.46 9.70
N TYR A 8 -17.99 -22.53 10.03
CA TYR A 8 -16.98 -22.90 9.06
C TYR A 8 -17.22 -24.31 8.50
N ASN A 9 -17.34 -24.41 7.18
CA ASN A 9 -17.53 -25.66 6.46
C ASN A 9 -16.22 -26.10 5.81
N LYS A 10 -15.66 -27.23 6.26
CA LYS A 10 -14.41 -27.76 5.69
C LYS A 10 -14.52 -28.12 4.20
N ASN A 11 -15.74 -28.38 3.68
CA ASN A 11 -15.95 -28.74 2.28
C ASN A 11 -15.92 -27.53 1.34
N VAL A 12 -15.91 -26.30 1.86
CA VAL A 12 -15.89 -25.07 1.05
C VAL A 12 -14.78 -25.11 -0.03
N TRP A 13 -13.60 -25.62 0.31
CA TRP A 13 -12.47 -25.70 -0.59
C TRP A 13 -12.71 -26.56 -1.83
N GLN A 14 -13.45 -27.67 -1.70
CA GLN A 14 -13.75 -28.55 -2.84
C GLN A 14 -14.97 -28.06 -3.62
N GLU A 15 -15.92 -27.39 -2.99
CA GLU A 15 -17.12 -26.86 -3.64
C GLU A 15 -16.78 -25.86 -4.74
N TYR A 16 -15.70 -25.08 -4.55
CA TYR A 16 -15.25 -24.08 -5.53
C TYR A 16 -14.65 -24.67 -6.80
N ARG A 17 -14.24 -25.94 -6.82
CA ARG A 17 -13.73 -26.60 -8.03
C ARG A 17 -14.74 -26.66 -9.17
N THR A 18 -16.01 -26.72 -8.85
CA THR A 18 -17.11 -26.82 -9.83
C THR A 18 -17.88 -25.50 -9.99
N ASN A 19 -17.56 -24.50 -9.20
CA ASN A 19 -18.18 -23.21 -9.29
C ASN A 19 -17.48 -22.36 -10.37
N PRO A 20 -18.19 -21.96 -11.46
CA PRO A 20 -17.58 -21.21 -12.55
C PRO A 20 -17.03 -19.84 -12.13
N ASP A 21 -17.51 -19.29 -11.04
CA ASP A 21 -17.04 -18.00 -10.53
C ASP A 21 -15.59 -18.07 -10.00
N PHE A 22 -15.08 -19.26 -9.67
CA PHE A 22 -13.71 -19.52 -9.22
C PHE A 22 -12.75 -19.94 -10.32
N LYS A 23 -13.18 -19.94 -11.58
CA LYS A 23 -12.32 -20.35 -12.70
C LYS A 23 -11.02 -19.55 -12.74
N GLU A 24 -11.09 -18.22 -12.65
CA GLU A 24 -9.93 -17.33 -12.68
C GLU A 24 -8.99 -17.57 -11.47
N THR A 25 -9.56 -17.80 -10.28
CA THR A 25 -8.80 -18.12 -9.06
C THR A 25 -8.04 -19.46 -9.20
N LEU A 26 -8.69 -20.48 -9.77
CA LEU A 26 -8.05 -21.78 -9.99
C LEU A 26 -6.97 -21.71 -11.08
N GLU A 27 -7.22 -21.00 -12.18
CA GLU A 27 -6.21 -20.74 -13.21
C GLU A 27 -5.00 -19.96 -12.66
N TYR A 28 -5.24 -19.03 -11.74
CA TYR A 28 -4.15 -18.32 -11.04
C TYR A 28 -3.34 -19.28 -10.15
N LEU A 29 -3.98 -20.15 -9.38
CA LEU A 29 -3.27 -21.16 -8.57
C LEU A 29 -2.49 -22.17 -9.42
N ASP A 30 -3.03 -22.59 -10.58
CA ASP A 30 -2.30 -23.42 -11.54
C ASP A 30 -1.05 -22.69 -12.08
N LYS A 31 -1.17 -21.39 -12.36
CA LYS A 31 -0.02 -20.56 -12.71
C LYS A 31 1.00 -20.52 -11.56
N CYS A 32 0.58 -20.27 -10.33
CA CYS A 32 1.46 -20.27 -9.16
C CYS A 32 2.15 -21.64 -8.96
N TYR A 33 1.44 -22.73 -9.21
CA TYR A 33 2.05 -24.06 -9.19
C TYR A 33 3.19 -24.19 -10.22
N ASN A 34 2.95 -23.75 -11.45
CA ASN A 34 3.98 -23.78 -12.50
C ASN A 34 5.17 -22.85 -12.20
N ASP A 35 4.92 -21.67 -11.64
CA ASP A 35 5.94 -20.67 -11.36
C ASP A 35 6.80 -21.03 -10.12
N PHE A 36 6.21 -21.62 -9.08
CA PHE A 36 6.84 -21.78 -7.78
C PHE A 36 7.01 -23.24 -7.30
N CYS A 37 6.19 -24.17 -7.78
CA CYS A 37 6.12 -25.51 -7.22
C CYS A 37 6.86 -26.57 -8.06
N ILE A 38 7.11 -26.30 -9.34
CA ILE A 38 7.84 -27.22 -10.21
C ILE A 38 9.34 -27.14 -9.91
N GLY A 39 9.97 -28.33 -9.81
CA GLY A 39 11.41 -28.42 -9.55
C GLY A 39 11.79 -28.31 -8.07
N GLU A 40 13.09 -28.17 -7.83
CA GLU A 40 13.64 -28.07 -6.48
C GLU A 40 13.34 -26.74 -5.82
N ILE A 41 13.28 -26.74 -4.48
CA ILE A 41 13.11 -25.50 -3.71
C ILE A 41 14.43 -24.71 -3.80
N PRO A 42 14.41 -23.45 -4.25
CA PRO A 42 15.64 -22.68 -4.39
C PRO A 42 16.26 -22.39 -3.02
N ALA A 43 17.57 -22.66 -2.90
CA ALA A 43 18.31 -22.43 -1.67
C ALA A 43 18.54 -20.93 -1.41
N THR A 44 18.30 -20.48 -0.18
CA THR A 44 18.76 -19.17 0.28
C THR A 44 20.29 -19.19 0.47
N LYS A 45 20.98 -18.20 -0.11
CA LYS A 45 22.46 -18.13 -0.10
C LYS A 45 22.93 -17.05 0.86
N PHE A 46 23.99 -17.36 1.64
CA PHE A 46 24.62 -16.36 2.49
C PHE A 46 25.15 -15.16 1.70
N SER A 47 25.69 -15.38 0.50
CA SER A 47 26.14 -14.31 -0.39
C SER A 47 25.02 -13.32 -0.78
N HIS A 48 23.76 -13.76 -0.86
CA HIS A 48 22.59 -12.90 -1.09
C HIS A 48 22.08 -12.27 0.22
N PHE A 49 22.06 -13.04 1.31
CA PHE A 49 21.63 -12.59 2.63
C PHE A 49 22.40 -11.36 3.12
N ARG A 50 23.72 -11.35 2.95
CA ARG A 50 24.58 -10.25 3.40
C ARG A 50 24.46 -8.95 2.59
N LEU A 51 23.96 -9.00 1.32
CA LEU A 51 23.96 -7.86 0.38
C LEU A 51 23.25 -6.62 0.92
N PHE A 52 22.19 -6.78 1.69
CA PHE A 52 21.52 -5.61 2.29
C PHE A 52 22.44 -4.85 3.24
N LYS A 53 23.20 -5.56 4.08
CA LYS A 53 24.16 -4.93 5.01
C LYS A 53 25.37 -4.36 4.29
N ASP A 54 25.88 -5.06 3.29
CA ASP A 54 27.10 -4.66 2.58
C ASP A 54 26.88 -3.46 1.65
N ILE A 55 25.83 -3.49 0.84
CA ILE A 55 25.61 -2.52 -0.24
C ILE A 55 24.19 -1.96 -0.31
N GLY A 56 23.27 -2.37 0.59
CA GLY A 56 21.88 -1.92 0.61
C GLY A 56 20.96 -2.62 -0.40
N ASP A 57 21.43 -3.66 -1.10
CA ASP A 57 20.58 -4.45 -2.01
C ASP A 57 19.62 -5.33 -1.22
N ARG A 58 18.34 -5.05 -1.39
CA ARG A 58 17.23 -5.77 -0.78
C ARG A 58 16.68 -6.86 -1.69
N THR A 59 16.66 -6.63 -2.98
CA THR A 59 15.88 -7.38 -3.96
C THR A 59 16.43 -8.76 -4.26
N THR A 60 17.75 -8.92 -4.30
CA THR A 60 18.42 -10.20 -4.66
C THR A 60 18.06 -11.32 -3.68
N TYR A 61 18.07 -11.06 -2.37
CA TYR A 61 17.67 -12.06 -1.38
C TYR A 61 16.16 -12.28 -1.39
N GLN A 62 15.37 -11.21 -1.43
CA GLN A 62 13.91 -11.27 -1.38
C GLN A 62 13.33 -12.11 -2.52
N LYS A 63 13.89 -12.04 -3.72
CA LYS A 63 13.44 -12.84 -4.86
C LYS A 63 13.41 -14.34 -4.54
N THR A 64 14.49 -14.88 -3.98
CA THR A 64 14.55 -16.30 -3.58
C THR A 64 13.66 -16.59 -2.39
N PHE A 65 13.63 -15.68 -1.41
CA PHE A 65 12.85 -15.81 -0.19
C PHE A 65 11.36 -15.91 -0.49
N PHE A 66 10.83 -15.02 -1.33
CA PHE A 66 9.41 -15.02 -1.70
C PHE A 66 9.01 -16.19 -2.60
N ILE A 67 9.88 -16.68 -3.47
CA ILE A 67 9.60 -17.92 -4.23
C ILE A 67 9.32 -19.08 -3.25
N ARG A 68 10.08 -19.20 -2.17
CA ARG A 68 9.89 -20.24 -1.15
C ARG A 68 8.57 -20.07 -0.39
N GLN A 69 8.23 -18.82 -0.01
CA GLN A 69 6.95 -18.53 0.63
C GLN A 69 5.76 -18.81 -0.30
N HIS A 70 5.81 -18.34 -1.54
CA HIS A 70 4.74 -18.55 -2.52
C HIS A 70 4.53 -20.04 -2.80
N ARG A 71 5.61 -20.82 -2.85
CA ARG A 71 5.52 -22.28 -2.95
C ARG A 71 4.75 -22.87 -1.76
N LEU A 72 5.08 -22.50 -0.53
CA LEU A 72 4.38 -22.95 0.67
C LEU A 72 2.88 -22.61 0.59
N PHE A 73 2.58 -21.34 0.30
CA PHE A 73 1.20 -20.86 0.27
C PHE A 73 0.39 -21.54 -0.83
N THR A 74 0.95 -21.64 -2.05
CA THR A 74 0.32 -22.36 -3.16
C THR A 74 0.03 -23.83 -2.81
N CYS A 75 1.00 -24.53 -2.21
CA CYS A 75 0.82 -25.92 -1.82
C CYS A 75 -0.27 -26.10 -0.75
N ILE A 76 -0.42 -25.16 0.18
CA ILE A 76 -1.52 -25.18 1.17
C ILE A 76 -2.87 -25.13 0.43
N PHE A 77 -3.09 -24.17 -0.46
CA PHE A 77 -4.34 -24.03 -1.20
C PHE A 77 -4.63 -25.26 -2.07
N LEU A 78 -3.65 -25.74 -2.82
CA LEU A 78 -3.83 -26.92 -3.67
C LEU A 78 -4.18 -28.16 -2.85
N SER A 79 -3.55 -28.36 -1.68
CA SER A 79 -3.87 -29.50 -0.79
C SER A 79 -5.25 -29.42 -0.15
N LEU A 80 -5.80 -28.22 0.04
CA LEU A 80 -7.15 -27.98 0.53
C LEU A 80 -8.20 -28.21 -0.58
N ILE A 81 -7.93 -27.68 -1.78
CA ILE A 81 -8.85 -27.72 -2.93
C ILE A 81 -8.91 -29.13 -3.54
N TYR A 82 -7.77 -29.84 -3.58
CA TYR A 82 -7.63 -31.16 -4.19
C TYR A 82 -7.17 -32.19 -3.15
N PRO A 83 -8.00 -32.54 -2.15
CA PRO A 83 -7.59 -33.42 -1.06
C PRO A 83 -7.27 -34.86 -1.52
N GLU A 84 -7.73 -35.30 -2.69
CA GLU A 84 -7.39 -36.59 -3.30
C GLU A 84 -6.01 -36.65 -3.96
N ARG A 85 -5.34 -35.47 -4.15
CA ARG A 85 -4.03 -35.35 -4.77
C ARG A 85 -2.93 -35.50 -3.71
N GLU A 86 -2.51 -36.73 -3.46
CA GLU A 86 -1.44 -37.03 -2.49
C GLU A 86 -0.08 -36.44 -2.89
N ASP A 87 0.15 -36.17 -4.17
CA ASP A 87 1.33 -35.48 -4.68
C ASP A 87 1.38 -34.02 -4.20
N TYR A 88 0.26 -33.31 -4.14
CA TYR A 88 0.21 -31.96 -3.57
C TYR A 88 0.50 -31.96 -2.07
N LEU A 89 -0.05 -32.94 -1.34
CA LEU A 89 0.20 -33.09 0.08
C LEU A 89 1.67 -33.42 0.37
N THR A 90 2.28 -34.30 -0.44
CA THR A 90 3.70 -34.64 -0.33
C THR A 90 4.57 -33.41 -0.58
N LEU A 91 4.27 -32.66 -1.65
CA LEU A 91 4.98 -31.41 -1.99
C LEU A 91 4.87 -30.36 -0.89
N LEU A 92 3.68 -30.24 -0.26
CA LEU A 92 3.47 -29.36 0.89
C LEU A 92 4.34 -29.78 2.08
N GLN A 93 4.37 -31.05 2.42
CA GLN A 93 5.17 -31.57 3.54
C GLN A 93 6.68 -31.37 3.31
N ASP A 94 7.17 -31.62 2.09
CA ASP A 94 8.55 -31.34 1.69
C ASP A 94 8.87 -29.84 1.84
N THR A 95 7.94 -28.99 1.38
CA THR A 95 8.10 -27.53 1.48
C THR A 95 8.13 -27.08 2.95
N ILE A 96 7.24 -27.59 3.79
CA ILE A 96 7.23 -27.28 5.24
C ILE A 96 8.55 -27.72 5.89
N PHE A 97 9.04 -28.91 5.54
CA PHE A 97 10.29 -29.44 6.08
C PHE A 97 11.46 -28.50 5.78
N GLU A 98 11.61 -28.08 4.53
CA GLU A 98 12.62 -27.12 4.07
C GLU A 98 12.46 -25.71 4.68
N MET A 99 11.21 -25.24 4.87
CA MET A 99 10.96 -23.94 5.51
C MET A 99 11.30 -23.97 7.00
N CYS A 100 11.11 -25.11 7.67
CA CYS A 100 11.55 -25.30 9.06
C CYS A 100 13.07 -25.28 9.20
N ASP A 101 13.83 -25.74 8.19
CA ASP A 101 15.30 -25.71 8.18
C ASP A 101 15.88 -24.37 7.69
N GLN A 102 15.06 -23.46 7.16
CA GLN A 102 15.54 -22.14 6.76
C GLN A 102 16.14 -21.39 7.95
N TYR A 103 17.35 -20.82 7.78
CA TYR A 103 18.10 -20.17 8.85
C TYR A 103 17.27 -19.12 9.60
N VAL A 104 16.59 -18.23 8.87
CA VAL A 104 15.76 -17.15 9.44
C VAL A 104 14.52 -16.94 8.58
N TRP A 105 13.38 -16.61 9.22
CA TRP A 105 12.15 -16.26 8.52
C TRP A 105 12.00 -14.76 8.31
N ALA A 106 12.78 -13.93 9.01
CA ALA A 106 12.83 -12.50 8.80
C ALA A 106 13.73 -12.11 7.60
N LEU A 107 13.40 -10.98 6.98
CA LEU A 107 14.23 -10.42 5.91
C LEU A 107 15.49 -9.76 6.45
N PRO A 108 16.64 -9.83 5.74
CA PRO A 108 17.89 -9.17 6.15
C PRO A 108 17.75 -7.65 6.36
N ALA A 109 16.80 -7.02 5.63
CA ALA A 109 16.48 -5.60 5.76
C ALA A 109 15.84 -5.24 7.11
N HIS A 110 15.25 -6.22 7.78
CA HIS A 110 14.51 -6.04 9.03
C HIS A 110 15.31 -6.50 10.26
N ILE A 111 16.48 -7.09 10.06
CA ILE A 111 17.38 -7.56 11.12
C ILE A 111 18.40 -6.48 11.41
N GLU A 112 18.43 -5.95 12.63
CA GLU A 112 19.35 -4.88 13.01
C GLU A 112 20.80 -5.34 12.99
N ASN A 113 21.10 -6.47 13.64
CA ASN A 113 22.45 -7.05 13.72
C ASN A 113 22.44 -8.49 13.22
N ILE A 114 23.33 -8.81 12.28
CA ILE A 114 23.51 -10.18 11.79
C ILE A 114 24.45 -10.92 12.74
N ASP A 115 23.90 -11.79 13.57
CA ASP A 115 24.66 -12.74 14.39
C ASP A 115 23.92 -14.08 14.47
N VAL A 116 24.55 -15.08 15.08
CA VAL A 116 23.98 -16.44 15.18
C VAL A 116 22.71 -16.51 16.03
N ASN A 117 22.44 -15.51 16.87
CA ASN A 117 21.29 -15.46 17.75
C ASN A 117 20.09 -14.75 17.12
N ASN A 118 20.30 -13.99 16.04
CA ASN A 118 19.24 -13.22 15.36
C ASN A 118 18.44 -14.01 14.32
N ASN A 119 18.38 -15.31 14.45
CA ASN A 119 17.57 -16.17 13.59
C ASN A 119 16.12 -16.33 14.07
N THR A 120 15.72 -15.59 15.09
CA THR A 120 14.38 -15.55 15.68
C THR A 120 13.80 -14.13 15.74
N GLU A 121 14.24 -13.23 14.83
CA GLU A 121 13.67 -11.90 14.69
C GLU A 121 12.18 -12.01 14.29
N LEU A 122 11.32 -11.23 14.96
CA LEU A 122 9.90 -11.14 14.64
C LEU A 122 9.66 -9.90 13.79
N ASP A 123 9.66 -10.10 12.48
CA ASP A 123 9.27 -9.13 11.48
C ASP A 123 7.95 -9.51 10.80
N LEU A 124 7.59 -8.78 9.78
CA LEU A 124 6.37 -8.99 8.98
C LEU A 124 6.31 -10.42 8.42
N ASP A 125 7.42 -10.90 7.86
CA ASP A 125 7.49 -12.20 7.18
C ASP A 125 7.55 -13.38 8.17
N ALA A 126 8.30 -13.24 9.25
CA ALA A 126 8.40 -14.29 10.27
C ALA A 126 7.05 -14.54 10.95
N THR A 127 6.27 -13.49 11.21
CA THR A 127 4.95 -13.62 11.81
C THR A 127 3.93 -14.16 10.81
N THR A 128 3.95 -13.73 9.55
CA THR A 128 3.09 -14.26 8.47
C THR A 128 3.41 -15.74 8.19
N MET A 129 4.68 -16.13 8.19
CA MET A 129 5.09 -17.53 8.06
C MET A 129 4.54 -18.38 9.20
N SER A 130 4.63 -17.89 10.43
CA SER A 130 4.07 -18.57 11.62
C SER A 130 2.56 -18.75 11.49
N MET A 131 1.84 -17.74 11.00
CA MET A 131 0.41 -17.81 10.73
C MET A 131 0.09 -18.87 9.66
N ALA A 132 0.79 -18.86 8.53
CA ALA A 132 0.55 -19.81 7.44
C ALA A 132 0.79 -21.27 7.88
N LEU A 133 1.86 -21.54 8.63
CA LEU A 133 2.14 -22.88 9.17
C LEU A 133 1.09 -23.30 10.22
N ALA A 134 0.62 -22.40 11.07
CA ALA A 134 -0.44 -22.69 12.04
C ALA A 134 -1.77 -23.00 11.33
N VAL A 135 -2.11 -22.24 10.29
CA VAL A 135 -3.29 -22.50 9.43
C VAL A 135 -3.17 -23.85 8.73
N ALA A 136 -2.02 -24.13 8.10
CA ALA A 136 -1.78 -25.42 7.43
C ALA A 136 -1.96 -26.59 8.38
N LYS A 137 -1.40 -26.52 9.59
CA LYS A 137 -1.56 -27.56 10.61
C LYS A 137 -3.01 -27.67 11.09
N HIS A 138 -3.70 -26.54 11.31
CA HIS A 138 -5.09 -26.53 11.76
C HIS A 138 -6.03 -27.20 10.75
N LEU A 139 -5.82 -26.96 9.44
CA LEU A 139 -6.71 -27.44 8.38
C LEU A 139 -6.31 -28.82 7.83
N LEU A 140 -5.02 -29.16 7.82
CA LEU A 140 -4.46 -30.35 7.17
C LEU A 140 -3.66 -31.26 8.11
N GLY A 141 -3.51 -30.91 9.38
CA GLY A 141 -2.66 -31.64 10.33
C GLY A 141 -3.00 -33.11 10.50
N ASP A 142 -4.28 -33.48 10.39
CA ASP A 142 -4.72 -34.87 10.43
C ASP A 142 -4.17 -35.71 9.27
N ARG A 143 -3.78 -35.07 8.18
CA ARG A 143 -3.21 -35.66 6.95
C ARG A 143 -1.68 -35.63 6.93
N PHE A 144 -1.07 -34.79 7.76
CA PHE A 144 0.38 -34.68 7.81
C PHE A 144 1.02 -35.87 8.52
N HIS A 145 2.23 -36.22 8.08
CA HIS A 145 3.07 -37.11 8.85
C HIS A 145 3.32 -36.53 10.25
N PRO A 146 3.30 -37.32 11.35
CA PRO A 146 3.48 -36.79 12.71
C PRO A 146 4.72 -35.94 12.90
N LEU A 147 5.83 -36.24 12.19
CA LEU A 147 7.06 -35.45 12.22
C LEU A 147 6.84 -34.03 11.71
N ILE A 148 6.05 -33.84 10.65
CA ILE A 148 5.76 -32.50 10.09
C ILE A 148 5.01 -31.66 11.12
N ASN A 149 3.97 -32.21 11.75
CA ASN A 149 3.24 -31.52 12.84
C ASN A 149 4.20 -31.15 13.98
N ALA A 150 5.06 -32.05 14.41
CA ALA A 150 6.03 -31.80 15.47
C ALA A 150 7.06 -30.71 15.06
N ARG A 151 7.48 -30.67 13.79
CA ARG A 151 8.38 -29.64 13.26
C ARG A 151 7.70 -28.27 13.28
N ILE A 152 6.44 -28.16 12.82
CA ILE A 152 5.67 -26.91 12.86
C ILE A 152 5.60 -26.40 14.31
N ASP A 153 5.23 -27.26 15.26
CA ASP A 153 5.13 -26.88 16.67
C ASP A 153 6.47 -26.38 17.23
N ALA A 154 7.53 -27.10 16.97
CA ALA A 154 8.87 -26.75 17.45
C ALA A 154 9.36 -25.42 16.89
N GLU A 155 9.11 -25.15 15.60
CA GLU A 155 9.54 -23.92 14.94
C GLU A 155 8.67 -22.72 15.35
N ILE A 156 7.35 -22.88 15.49
CA ILE A 156 6.48 -21.84 16.03
C ILE A 156 6.88 -21.52 17.48
N ASP A 157 7.16 -22.54 18.32
CA ASP A 157 7.62 -22.31 19.68
C ASP A 157 8.96 -21.55 19.69
N ARG A 158 9.92 -21.95 18.86
CA ARG A 158 11.25 -21.35 18.80
C ARG A 158 11.25 -19.96 18.20
N ARG A 159 10.51 -19.72 17.10
CA ARG A 159 10.59 -18.50 16.30
C ARG A 159 9.49 -17.47 16.60
N LEU A 160 8.38 -17.88 17.18
CA LEU A 160 7.30 -16.97 17.57
C LEU A 160 7.12 -16.90 19.08
N VAL A 161 6.84 -18.03 19.75
CA VAL A 161 6.45 -18.03 21.17
C VAL A 161 7.59 -17.52 22.06
N LYS A 162 8.76 -18.13 22.00
CA LYS A 162 9.90 -17.75 22.84
C LYS A 162 10.32 -16.30 22.65
N PRO A 163 10.53 -15.79 21.41
CA PRO A 163 10.87 -14.39 21.20
C PRO A 163 9.79 -13.41 21.64
N LEU A 164 8.51 -13.75 21.43
CA LEU A 164 7.40 -12.91 21.84
C LEU A 164 7.30 -12.79 23.37
N LEU A 165 7.53 -13.89 24.09
CA LEU A 165 7.51 -13.88 25.56
C LEU A 165 8.76 -13.25 26.16
N ALA A 166 9.93 -13.33 25.50
CA ALA A 166 11.21 -12.88 26.02
C ALA A 166 11.35 -11.36 26.13
N LYS A 167 10.75 -10.61 25.21
CA LYS A 167 10.90 -9.13 25.15
C LYS A 167 9.65 -8.45 24.58
N ARG A 168 9.61 -7.13 24.71
CA ARG A 168 8.72 -6.26 23.94
C ARG A 168 9.39 -5.93 22.61
N TRP A 169 8.59 -5.89 21.56
CA TRP A 169 9.08 -5.60 20.22
C TRP A 169 8.81 -4.15 19.85
N HIS A 170 9.68 -3.53 19.08
CA HIS A 170 9.57 -2.12 18.64
C HIS A 170 8.26 -1.83 17.91
N TRP A 171 7.75 -2.81 17.13
CA TRP A 171 6.52 -2.66 16.38
C TRP A 171 5.26 -2.59 17.25
N GLU A 172 5.27 -3.04 18.52
CA GLU A 172 4.12 -2.97 19.41
C GLU A 172 3.69 -1.53 19.76
N TYR A 173 4.56 -0.55 19.51
CA TYR A 173 4.38 0.85 19.89
C TYR A 173 4.33 1.79 18.67
N ARG A 174 4.12 1.26 17.47
CA ARG A 174 4.07 2.02 16.23
C ARG A 174 2.64 2.13 15.72
N ALA A 175 2.25 3.34 15.29
CA ALA A 175 0.95 3.59 14.68
C ALA A 175 1.00 3.34 13.15
N ASN A 176 1.58 2.22 12.71
CA ASN A 176 1.72 1.85 11.30
C ASN A 176 1.51 0.34 11.07
N ASN A 177 1.56 -0.10 9.81
CA ASN A 177 1.30 -1.47 9.38
C ASN A 177 2.14 -2.54 10.10
N TRP A 178 3.37 -2.24 10.52
CA TRP A 178 4.21 -3.20 11.27
C TRP A 178 3.50 -3.75 12.50
N THR A 179 2.80 -2.89 13.21
CA THR A 179 2.08 -3.29 14.42
C THR A 179 1.02 -4.34 14.13
N THR A 180 0.15 -4.08 13.16
CA THR A 180 -0.97 -4.98 12.87
C THR A 180 -0.52 -6.26 12.18
N VAL A 181 0.44 -6.18 11.26
CA VAL A 181 0.96 -7.38 10.60
C VAL A 181 1.62 -8.29 11.62
N CYS A 182 2.56 -7.77 12.42
CA CYS A 182 3.26 -8.59 13.40
C CYS A 182 2.34 -9.08 14.53
N ALA A 183 1.55 -8.20 15.14
CA ALA A 183 0.64 -8.59 16.21
C ALA A 183 -0.53 -9.46 15.71
N GLY A 184 -1.09 -9.11 14.53
CA GLY A 184 -2.22 -9.82 13.95
C GLY A 184 -1.84 -11.24 13.53
N ALA A 185 -0.81 -11.39 12.70
CA ALA A 185 -0.36 -12.71 12.28
C ALA A 185 0.11 -13.57 13.47
N SER A 186 0.79 -12.96 14.46
CA SER A 186 1.16 -13.68 15.71
C SER A 186 -0.06 -14.15 16.47
N GLY A 187 -1.07 -13.29 16.64
CA GLY A 187 -2.31 -13.63 17.34
C GLY A 187 -3.08 -14.74 16.65
N CYS A 188 -3.23 -14.66 15.33
CA CYS A 188 -3.86 -15.72 14.54
C CYS A 188 -3.11 -17.06 14.66
N ALA A 189 -1.78 -17.05 14.55
CA ALA A 189 -0.97 -18.25 14.75
C ALA A 189 -1.14 -18.87 16.14
N LEU A 190 -1.17 -18.03 17.18
CA LEU A 190 -1.31 -18.49 18.57
C LEU A 190 -2.70 -19.01 18.88
N MET A 191 -3.77 -18.35 18.42
CA MET A 191 -5.15 -18.84 18.58
C MET A 191 -5.32 -20.25 18.01
N LEU A 192 -4.66 -20.55 16.88
CA LEU A 192 -4.74 -21.84 16.21
C LEU A 192 -3.84 -22.91 16.81
N ASN A 193 -2.61 -22.55 17.20
CA ASN A 193 -1.57 -23.53 17.55
C ASN A 193 -1.18 -23.55 19.03
N ARG A 194 -1.27 -22.41 19.72
CA ARG A 194 -0.88 -22.24 21.14
C ARG A 194 -1.86 -21.34 21.88
N PRO A 195 -3.13 -21.78 22.03
CA PRO A 195 -4.15 -20.98 22.76
C PRO A 195 -3.75 -20.69 24.22
N ASP A 196 -2.97 -21.56 24.84
CA ASP A 196 -2.39 -21.34 26.17
C ASP A 196 -1.49 -20.10 26.22
N VAL A 197 -0.67 -19.90 25.21
CA VAL A 197 0.19 -18.71 25.08
C VAL A 197 -0.62 -17.50 24.65
N PHE A 198 -1.59 -17.68 23.75
CA PHE A 198 -2.47 -16.59 23.31
C PHE A 198 -3.13 -15.88 24.49
N GLU A 199 -3.72 -16.62 25.42
CA GLU A 199 -4.35 -16.04 26.62
C GLU A 199 -3.37 -15.23 27.48
N LEU A 200 -2.08 -15.56 27.49
CA LEU A 200 -1.05 -14.79 28.20
C LEU A 200 -0.69 -13.45 27.53
N VAL A 201 -0.83 -13.38 26.20
CA VAL A 201 -0.38 -12.22 25.42
C VAL A 201 -1.52 -11.44 24.78
N LYS A 202 -2.76 -11.91 24.84
CA LYS A 202 -3.94 -11.33 24.20
C LYS A 202 -4.09 -9.83 24.45
N ASP A 203 -4.05 -9.39 25.72
CA ASP A 203 -4.15 -7.97 26.07
C ASP A 203 -2.99 -7.14 25.49
N ARG A 204 -1.83 -7.75 25.31
CA ARG A 204 -0.66 -7.12 24.71
C ARG A 204 -0.88 -6.90 23.22
N LEU A 205 -1.41 -7.91 22.52
CA LEU A 205 -1.73 -7.82 21.09
C LEU A 205 -2.88 -6.83 20.84
N ASN A 206 -3.93 -6.86 21.67
CA ASN A 206 -5.04 -5.92 21.59
C ASN A 206 -4.58 -4.45 21.77
N ARG A 207 -3.61 -4.19 22.67
CA ARG A 207 -2.99 -2.86 22.77
C ARG A 207 -2.27 -2.47 21.48
N GLY A 208 -1.59 -3.40 20.82
CA GLY A 208 -0.98 -3.15 19.51
C GLY A 208 -2.04 -2.75 18.48
N MET A 209 -3.18 -3.44 18.41
CA MET A 209 -4.29 -3.06 17.52
C MET A 209 -4.81 -1.65 17.80
N ALA A 210 -4.97 -1.30 19.08
CA ALA A 210 -5.37 0.05 19.47
C ALA A 210 -4.30 1.10 19.13
N GLU A 211 -3.01 0.77 19.23
CA GLU A 211 -1.91 1.65 18.86
C GLU A 211 -1.90 1.94 17.34
N TYR A 212 -2.09 0.91 16.52
CA TYR A 212 -2.22 1.07 15.08
C TYR A 212 -3.33 2.05 14.69
N LEU A 213 -4.51 1.95 15.31
CA LEU A 213 -5.63 2.83 15.00
C LEU A 213 -5.37 4.30 15.33
N LYS A 214 -4.35 4.63 16.12
CA LYS A 214 -3.93 6.02 16.35
C LYS A 214 -3.26 6.65 15.10
N GLY A 215 -2.77 5.84 14.17
CA GLY A 215 -2.24 6.30 12.88
C GLY A 215 -3.31 6.83 11.93
N TYR A 216 -4.59 6.55 12.21
CA TYR A 216 -5.72 7.07 11.45
C TYR A 216 -6.37 8.24 12.19
N LYS A 217 -6.80 9.24 11.44
CA LYS A 217 -7.73 10.26 11.91
C LYS A 217 -9.17 9.75 11.84
N ASP A 218 -10.12 10.59 12.23
CA ASP A 218 -11.53 10.18 12.28
C ASP A 218 -12.16 10.07 10.88
N ASP A 219 -11.62 10.77 9.86
CA ASP A 219 -12.03 10.64 8.45
C ASP A 219 -11.62 9.31 7.78
N GLY A 220 -10.76 8.53 8.45
CA GLY A 220 -10.33 7.19 8.04
C GLY A 220 -9.22 7.16 7.00
N VAL A 221 -8.58 8.29 6.69
CA VAL A 221 -7.46 8.34 5.74
C VAL A 221 -6.26 7.57 6.26
N CYS A 222 -5.69 6.73 5.41
CA CYS A 222 -4.38 6.15 5.61
C CYS A 222 -3.33 7.07 4.97
N VAL A 223 -2.54 7.75 5.77
CA VAL A 223 -1.51 8.69 5.29
C VAL A 223 -0.41 8.01 4.47
N GLU A 224 -0.24 6.70 4.65
CA GLU A 224 0.71 5.86 3.89
C GLU A 224 0.17 5.44 2.50
N GLY A 225 -1.09 5.80 2.17
CA GLY A 225 -1.75 5.45 0.90
C GLY A 225 -2.52 4.12 0.93
N ALA A 226 -3.24 3.83 -0.18
CA ALA A 226 -4.15 2.68 -0.28
C ALA A 226 -3.42 1.32 -0.21
N GLY A 227 -2.17 1.24 -0.66
CA GLY A 227 -1.37 0.02 -0.56
C GLY A 227 -1.12 -0.40 0.89
N TYR A 228 -0.67 0.53 1.71
CA TYR A 228 -0.45 0.28 3.15
C TYR A 228 -1.75 0.15 3.93
N TRP A 229 -2.82 0.86 3.51
CA TRP A 229 -4.16 0.66 4.07
C TRP A 229 -4.61 -0.80 3.89
N SER A 230 -4.53 -1.35 2.68
CA SER A 230 -4.96 -2.73 2.44
C SER A 230 -4.10 -3.73 3.22
N TYR A 231 -2.79 -3.50 3.29
CA TYR A 231 -1.86 -4.37 4.01
C TYR A 231 -2.06 -4.30 5.53
N GLY A 232 -1.98 -3.10 6.11
CA GLY A 232 -2.08 -2.92 7.56
C GLY A 232 -3.48 -3.19 8.11
N PHE A 233 -4.50 -2.59 7.50
CA PHE A 233 -5.88 -2.80 7.94
C PHE A 233 -6.39 -4.22 7.62
N GLY A 234 -5.86 -4.85 6.58
CA GLY A 234 -6.15 -6.24 6.28
C GLY A 234 -5.72 -7.17 7.42
N TYR A 235 -4.48 -7.08 7.90
CA TYR A 235 -4.04 -7.89 9.04
C TYR A 235 -4.73 -7.51 10.36
N TYR A 236 -5.14 -6.25 10.52
CA TYR A 236 -6.03 -5.86 11.61
C TYR A 236 -7.33 -6.67 11.57
N LEU A 237 -7.96 -6.74 10.40
CA LEU A 237 -9.22 -7.48 10.21
C LEU A 237 -9.03 -9.00 10.38
N GLU A 238 -7.92 -9.56 9.92
CA GLU A 238 -7.61 -10.98 10.15
C GLU A 238 -7.63 -11.33 11.64
N TYR A 239 -6.94 -10.51 12.44
CA TYR A 239 -6.90 -10.70 13.87
C TYR A 239 -8.25 -10.46 14.53
N ALA A 240 -8.90 -9.34 14.22
CA ALA A 240 -10.15 -8.92 14.85
C ALA A 240 -11.29 -9.91 14.58
N ASP A 241 -11.40 -10.41 13.36
CA ASP A 241 -12.42 -11.40 12.95
C ASP A 241 -12.15 -12.77 13.62
N MET A 242 -10.90 -13.21 13.63
CA MET A 242 -10.54 -14.46 14.29
C MET A 242 -10.73 -14.37 15.82
N LEU A 243 -10.39 -13.23 16.43
CA LEU A 243 -10.61 -12.97 17.87
C LEU A 243 -12.10 -12.98 18.21
N TYR A 244 -12.94 -12.36 17.38
CA TYR A 244 -14.38 -12.36 17.55
C TYR A 244 -14.94 -13.79 17.60
N ASP A 245 -14.55 -14.64 16.64
CA ASP A 245 -14.97 -16.04 16.59
C ASP A 245 -14.37 -16.85 17.78
N TYR A 246 -13.09 -16.66 18.10
CA TYR A 246 -12.40 -17.33 19.20
C TYR A 246 -13.06 -17.02 20.56
N THR A 247 -13.42 -15.77 20.80
CA THR A 247 -14.07 -15.33 22.05
C THR A 247 -15.60 -15.47 22.02
N LYS A 248 -16.16 -16.01 20.94
CA LYS A 248 -17.62 -16.15 20.71
C LYS A 248 -18.37 -14.81 20.82
N GLY A 249 -17.77 -13.75 20.28
CA GLY A 249 -18.33 -12.40 20.25
C GLY A 249 -18.17 -11.62 21.56
N GLN A 250 -17.36 -12.09 22.52
CA GLN A 250 -17.14 -11.36 23.77
C GLN A 250 -16.15 -10.19 23.59
N GLU A 251 -15.21 -10.32 22.68
CA GLU A 251 -14.29 -9.24 22.30
C GLU A 251 -14.56 -8.84 20.85
N ASP A 252 -14.98 -7.60 20.67
CA ASP A 252 -15.31 -7.03 19.36
C ASP A 252 -14.36 -5.86 19.05
N LEU A 253 -13.46 -6.09 18.09
CA LEU A 253 -12.57 -5.09 17.53
C LEU A 253 -12.98 -4.69 16.10
N LEU A 254 -14.18 -5.10 15.63
CA LEU A 254 -14.62 -4.89 14.25
C LEU A 254 -15.52 -3.66 14.10
N HIS A 255 -16.23 -3.24 15.15
CA HIS A 255 -17.31 -2.27 15.01
C HIS A 255 -17.03 -0.98 15.79
N SER A 256 -16.80 0.11 15.07
CA SER A 256 -16.79 1.49 15.56
C SER A 256 -16.93 2.45 14.39
N GLU A 257 -17.37 3.69 14.63
CA GLU A 257 -17.49 4.72 13.59
C GLU A 257 -16.16 4.94 12.86
N LYS A 258 -15.06 4.99 13.57
CA LYS A 258 -13.72 5.12 13.00
C LYS A 258 -13.37 3.96 12.05
N LEU A 259 -13.73 2.72 12.42
CA LEU A 259 -13.48 1.55 11.56
C LEU A 259 -14.33 1.57 10.29
N TYR A 260 -15.57 2.06 10.35
CA TYR A 260 -16.39 2.27 9.16
C TYR A 260 -15.75 3.29 8.21
N ASN A 261 -15.20 4.38 8.74
CA ASN A 261 -14.51 5.39 7.94
C ASN A 261 -13.22 4.83 7.31
N ILE A 262 -12.43 4.05 8.06
CA ILE A 262 -11.23 3.35 7.53
C ILE A 262 -11.63 2.34 6.45
N ALA A 263 -12.68 1.55 6.67
CA ALA A 263 -13.15 0.55 5.71
C ALA A 263 -13.59 1.17 4.37
N SER A 264 -14.15 2.39 4.41
CA SER A 264 -14.62 3.11 3.21
C SER A 264 -13.53 3.95 2.53
N PHE A 265 -12.26 3.87 2.94
CA PHE A 265 -11.22 4.76 2.44
C PHE A 265 -10.94 4.59 0.95
N LEU A 266 -10.79 3.36 0.46
CA LEU A 266 -10.43 3.12 -0.94
C LEU A 266 -11.41 3.76 -1.94
N GLN A 267 -12.72 3.65 -1.69
CA GLN A 267 -13.74 4.19 -2.60
C GLN A 267 -13.66 5.71 -2.78
N LYS A 268 -13.09 6.41 -1.79
CA LYS A 268 -12.88 7.87 -1.82
C LYS A 268 -11.70 8.29 -2.69
N LEU A 269 -10.80 7.36 -3.04
CA LEU A 269 -9.57 7.66 -3.80
C LEU A 269 -9.72 7.51 -5.31
N PHE A 270 -10.80 6.89 -5.80
CA PHE A 270 -10.97 6.68 -7.23
C PHE A 270 -11.11 7.99 -7.99
N LEU A 271 -10.26 8.16 -9.00
CA LEU A 271 -10.32 9.24 -9.99
C LEU A 271 -11.05 8.78 -11.25
N ASP A 272 -10.94 7.51 -11.61
CA ASP A 272 -11.68 6.85 -12.69
C ASP A 272 -11.79 5.35 -12.36
N ASP A 273 -12.38 4.52 -13.25
CA ASP A 273 -12.67 3.11 -12.97
C ASP A 273 -11.43 2.31 -12.51
N ASN A 274 -10.24 2.54 -13.10
CA ASN A 274 -9.01 1.84 -12.73
C ASN A 274 -7.89 2.78 -12.25
N VAL A 275 -8.22 4.02 -11.94
CA VAL A 275 -7.26 5.05 -11.53
C VAL A 275 -7.63 5.57 -10.16
N ILE A 276 -6.69 5.53 -9.23
CA ILE A 276 -6.84 6.12 -7.90
C ILE A 276 -5.78 7.20 -7.65
N ALA A 277 -6.03 8.04 -6.68
CA ALA A 277 -5.03 8.97 -6.16
C ALA A 277 -3.96 8.17 -5.38
N ASN A 278 -2.76 8.05 -5.98
CA ASN A 278 -1.67 7.19 -5.52
C ASN A 278 -0.61 7.96 -4.73
N TYR A 279 -1.02 8.77 -3.77
CA TYR A 279 -0.10 9.53 -2.93
C TYR A 279 0.82 8.66 -2.08
N GLY A 280 2.07 9.12 -1.89
CA GLY A 280 3.10 8.43 -1.11
C GLY A 280 3.73 7.24 -1.83
N ASP A 281 4.26 6.28 -1.07
CA ASP A 281 4.94 5.09 -1.60
C ASP A 281 3.97 4.09 -2.23
N MET A 282 3.24 4.52 -3.26
CA MET A 282 2.30 3.70 -4.00
C MET A 282 2.51 3.85 -5.51
N GLY A 283 2.51 2.74 -6.24
CA GLY A 283 2.64 2.78 -7.71
C GLY A 283 1.39 3.30 -8.41
N MET A 284 1.55 3.80 -9.63
CA MET A 284 0.44 4.27 -10.47
C MET A 284 -0.57 3.16 -10.81
N ASN A 285 -0.08 1.93 -10.99
CA ASN A 285 -0.91 0.76 -11.29
C ASN A 285 -1.31 0.09 -9.97
N PHE A 286 -2.39 0.58 -9.38
CA PHE A 286 -2.91 0.02 -8.15
C PHE A 286 -3.73 -1.25 -8.43
N SER A 287 -3.54 -2.25 -7.57
CA SER A 287 -4.37 -3.44 -7.52
C SER A 287 -4.57 -3.86 -6.06
N ILE A 288 -5.65 -4.58 -5.79
CA ILE A 288 -6.00 -4.97 -4.43
C ILE A 288 -6.45 -6.44 -4.41
N PRO A 289 -6.03 -7.25 -3.41
CA PRO A 289 -6.47 -8.62 -3.28
C PRO A 289 -7.99 -8.72 -3.17
N MET A 290 -8.58 -9.57 -4.01
CA MET A 290 -10.03 -9.75 -4.11
C MET A 290 -10.63 -10.22 -2.78
N GLY A 291 -10.01 -11.17 -2.11
CA GLY A 291 -10.50 -11.71 -0.84
C GLY A 291 -10.54 -10.67 0.27
N TYR A 292 -9.56 -9.77 0.31
CA TYR A 292 -9.59 -8.65 1.26
C TYR A 292 -10.84 -7.78 1.07
N MET A 293 -11.21 -7.49 -0.17
CA MET A 293 -12.43 -6.72 -0.45
C MET A 293 -13.71 -7.50 -0.13
N TYR A 294 -13.72 -8.81 -0.36
CA TYR A 294 -14.85 -9.67 0.05
C TYR A 294 -15.03 -9.65 1.57
N LYS A 295 -13.95 -9.78 2.34
CA LYS A 295 -13.99 -9.71 3.80
C LYS A 295 -14.50 -8.35 4.28
N LEU A 296 -13.95 -7.25 3.75
CA LEU A 296 -14.40 -5.90 4.06
C LEU A 296 -15.91 -5.74 3.81
N LYS A 297 -16.38 -6.12 2.63
CA LYS A 297 -17.80 -6.01 2.27
C LYS A 297 -18.68 -6.89 3.17
N SER A 298 -18.20 -8.09 3.51
CA SER A 298 -18.93 -9.00 4.42
C SER A 298 -19.08 -8.44 5.83
N ILE A 299 -18.05 -7.76 6.36
CA ILE A 299 -18.06 -7.20 7.71
C ILE A 299 -18.84 -5.87 7.76
N TYR A 300 -18.58 -4.98 6.80
CA TYR A 300 -19.08 -3.59 6.86
C TYR A 300 -20.29 -3.30 5.96
N GLY A 301 -20.75 -4.31 5.20
CA GLY A 301 -21.97 -4.18 4.39
C GLY A 301 -21.91 -3.03 3.40
N ASP A 302 -22.96 -2.22 3.36
CA ASP A 302 -23.11 -1.15 2.37
C ASP A 302 -22.21 0.08 2.60
N VAL A 303 -21.49 0.13 3.71
CA VAL A 303 -20.46 1.15 3.96
C VAL A 303 -19.31 1.01 2.95
N VAL A 304 -19.03 -0.23 2.51
CA VAL A 304 -17.94 -0.54 1.57
C VAL A 304 -18.52 -0.71 0.17
N GLU A 305 -18.06 0.09 -0.78
CA GLU A 305 -18.30 -0.10 -2.20
C GLU A 305 -17.22 -1.04 -2.78
N MET A 306 -17.65 -2.08 -3.49
CA MET A 306 -16.68 -2.95 -4.18
C MET A 306 -16.05 -2.18 -5.33
N PRO A 307 -14.73 -2.27 -5.50
CA PRO A 307 -14.07 -1.60 -6.61
C PRO A 307 -14.35 -2.31 -7.95
N PRO A 308 -14.09 -1.64 -9.09
CA PRO A 308 -14.15 -2.28 -10.39
C PRO A 308 -13.28 -3.53 -10.48
N LYS A 309 -13.76 -4.54 -11.24
CA LYS A 309 -13.05 -5.82 -11.40
C LYS A 309 -11.60 -5.65 -11.89
N GLY A 310 -11.33 -4.62 -12.69
CA GLY A 310 -10.01 -4.38 -13.31
C GLY A 310 -8.86 -4.15 -12.32
N ILE A 311 -9.14 -3.76 -11.06
CA ILE A 311 -8.12 -3.60 -10.02
C ILE A 311 -8.10 -4.73 -9.00
N LEU A 312 -9.06 -5.66 -9.07
CA LEU A 312 -9.09 -6.83 -8.18
C LEU A 312 -8.14 -7.89 -8.72
N ILE A 313 -7.28 -8.41 -7.84
CA ILE A 313 -6.30 -9.44 -8.19
C ILE A 313 -6.37 -10.64 -7.26
N HIS A 314 -5.94 -11.78 -7.78
CA HIS A 314 -5.53 -12.92 -6.99
C HIS A 314 -4.06 -12.75 -6.65
N ASP A 315 -3.70 -12.86 -5.37
CA ASP A 315 -2.29 -12.72 -4.97
C ASP A 315 -1.94 -13.65 -3.81
N VAL A 316 -1.22 -14.72 -4.13
CA VAL A 316 -0.76 -15.71 -3.14
C VAL A 316 0.25 -15.12 -2.14
N HIS A 317 0.90 -14.02 -2.47
CA HIS A 317 1.82 -13.32 -1.56
C HIS A 317 1.11 -12.87 -0.28
N TYR A 318 -0.14 -12.42 -0.42
CA TYR A 318 -1.00 -12.08 0.72
C TYR A 318 -1.83 -13.31 1.15
N PHE A 319 -1.15 -14.29 1.75
CA PHE A 319 -1.73 -15.57 2.15
C PHE A 319 -3.11 -15.47 2.81
N PRO A 320 -3.34 -14.64 3.86
CA PRO A 320 -4.65 -14.55 4.49
C PRO A 320 -5.72 -14.00 3.54
N PHE A 321 -5.38 -13.02 2.71
CA PHE A 321 -6.35 -12.44 1.78
C PHE A 321 -6.70 -13.39 0.63
N MET A 322 -5.76 -14.25 0.23
CA MET A 322 -6.07 -15.34 -0.70
C MET A 322 -7.00 -16.38 -0.06
N MET A 323 -6.89 -16.66 1.25
CA MET A 323 -7.86 -17.50 1.98
C MET A 323 -9.25 -16.86 1.98
N ASP A 324 -9.33 -15.55 2.16
CA ASP A 324 -10.58 -14.81 2.22
C ASP A 324 -11.36 -14.85 0.89
N GLU A 325 -10.69 -15.07 -0.25
CA GLU A 325 -11.38 -15.31 -1.53
C GLU A 325 -12.33 -16.52 -1.44
N PHE A 326 -11.98 -17.52 -0.68
CA PHE A 326 -12.80 -18.73 -0.48
C PHE A 326 -13.77 -18.58 0.70
N LEU A 327 -13.35 -17.92 1.76
CA LEU A 327 -14.13 -17.86 3.01
C LEU A 327 -15.23 -16.78 2.98
N TYR A 328 -15.01 -15.69 2.22
CA TYR A 328 -15.90 -14.53 2.18
C TYR A 328 -16.52 -14.26 0.81
N TYR A 329 -16.34 -15.21 -0.14
CA TYR A 329 -16.96 -15.08 -1.43
C TYR A 329 -18.48 -14.93 -1.32
N ASP A 330 -19.00 -13.90 -2.00
CA ASP A 330 -20.43 -13.72 -2.21
C ASP A 330 -20.65 -13.21 -3.63
N LYS A 331 -21.45 -13.96 -4.39
CA LYS A 331 -21.77 -13.63 -5.79
C LYS A 331 -22.38 -12.25 -5.97
N SER A 332 -23.07 -11.72 -4.95
CA SER A 332 -23.68 -10.38 -4.99
C SER A 332 -22.65 -9.24 -4.98
N PHE A 333 -21.41 -9.52 -4.57
CA PHE A 333 -20.32 -8.53 -4.51
C PHE A 333 -19.66 -8.28 -5.87
N VAL A 334 -19.96 -9.10 -6.87
CA VAL A 334 -19.34 -9.04 -8.20
C VAL A 334 -20.24 -8.26 -9.14
N ASN A 335 -19.99 -7.03 -9.46
CA ASN A 335 -20.59 -6.18 -10.52
C ASN A 335 -20.96 -4.76 -10.06
N THR A 336 -20.10 -4.13 -9.26
CA THR A 336 -20.28 -2.72 -8.90
C THR A 336 -19.63 -1.82 -9.95
N LYS A 337 -20.33 -0.74 -10.28
CA LYS A 337 -19.78 0.36 -11.06
C LYS A 337 -19.63 1.56 -10.13
N LEU A 338 -18.47 2.18 -10.17
CA LEU A 338 -18.28 3.45 -9.46
C LEU A 338 -19.23 4.53 -10.01
N SER A 339 -19.74 5.36 -9.11
CA SER A 339 -20.43 6.58 -9.52
C SER A 339 -19.49 7.46 -10.34
N LYS A 340 -19.92 7.92 -11.50
CA LYS A 340 -19.14 8.85 -12.33
C LYS A 340 -19.16 10.29 -11.79
N ASN A 341 -20.00 10.58 -10.81
CA ASN A 341 -20.02 11.85 -10.09
C ASN A 341 -19.82 11.57 -8.60
N ALA A 342 -18.72 12.03 -8.06
CA ALA A 342 -18.45 11.95 -6.63
C ALA A 342 -17.48 13.05 -6.21
N THR A 343 -17.67 13.57 -5.01
CA THR A 343 -16.76 14.51 -4.38
C THR A 343 -16.52 14.08 -2.95
N TYR A 344 -15.26 13.94 -2.58
CA TYR A 344 -14.84 13.59 -1.24
C TYR A 344 -13.83 14.60 -0.72
N TYR A 345 -14.09 15.17 0.44
CA TYR A 345 -13.13 15.96 1.20
C TYR A 345 -12.86 15.28 2.54
N MET A 346 -11.65 14.80 2.68
CA MET A 346 -11.13 14.14 3.87
C MET A 346 -10.38 15.19 4.69
N ALA A 347 -11.14 15.88 5.55
CA ALA A 347 -10.74 17.14 6.15
C ALA A 347 -9.57 17.02 7.14
N ASP A 348 -9.48 15.90 7.87
CA ASP A 348 -8.47 15.71 8.92
C ASP A 348 -7.05 15.57 8.34
N GLU A 349 -6.93 15.00 7.13
CA GLU A 349 -5.67 14.89 6.40
C GLU A 349 -5.56 15.86 5.23
N GLY A 350 -6.64 16.56 4.90
CA GLY A 350 -6.66 17.54 3.83
C GLY A 350 -6.58 16.95 2.43
N TRP A 351 -7.11 15.73 2.23
CA TRP A 351 -7.16 15.11 0.92
C TRP A 351 -8.49 15.38 0.24
N PHE A 352 -8.45 15.59 -1.07
CA PHE A 352 -9.62 15.92 -1.87
C PHE A 352 -9.66 15.07 -3.14
N VAL A 353 -10.83 14.57 -3.49
CA VAL A 353 -11.07 13.86 -4.75
C VAL A 353 -12.39 14.32 -5.34
N ASN A 354 -12.37 14.61 -6.64
CA ASN A 354 -13.56 14.91 -7.42
C ASN A 354 -13.58 14.09 -8.71
N ARG A 355 -14.70 13.46 -8.99
CA ARG A 355 -14.96 12.74 -10.25
C ARG A 355 -16.12 13.37 -10.98
N THR A 356 -15.95 13.51 -12.30
CA THR A 356 -17.00 13.85 -13.25
C THR A 356 -16.99 12.84 -14.40
N PRO A 357 -17.99 12.82 -15.30
CA PRO A 357 -17.91 12.00 -16.51
C PRO A 357 -16.76 12.39 -17.44
N ALA A 358 -16.22 13.61 -17.32
CA ALA A 358 -15.16 14.12 -18.18
C ALA A 358 -13.75 13.87 -17.63
N TYR A 359 -13.57 13.91 -16.29
CA TYR A 359 -12.26 13.81 -15.65
C TYR A 359 -12.37 13.35 -14.20
N GLY A 360 -11.23 12.88 -13.68
CA GLY A 360 -10.98 12.74 -12.25
C GLY A 360 -9.90 13.71 -11.77
N PHE A 361 -10.08 14.27 -10.59
CA PHE A 361 -9.13 15.18 -9.97
C PHE A 361 -8.90 14.79 -8.52
N GLY A 362 -7.64 14.64 -8.13
CA GLY A 362 -7.23 14.43 -6.74
C GLY A 362 -6.24 15.51 -6.33
N ALA A 363 -6.34 16.02 -5.11
CA ALA A 363 -5.37 16.96 -4.55
C ALA A 363 -5.12 16.64 -3.07
N ARG A 364 -3.91 16.91 -2.59
CA ARG A 364 -3.58 16.63 -1.19
C ARG A 364 -2.99 17.83 -0.47
N GLY A 365 -3.42 18.00 0.77
CA GLY A 365 -2.76 18.75 1.81
C GLY A 365 -1.90 17.85 2.70
N GLY A 366 -1.96 18.04 4.01
CA GLY A 366 -1.30 17.20 5.00
C GLY A 366 0.10 17.66 5.37
N TRP A 367 0.99 16.71 5.56
CA TRP A 367 2.34 16.93 6.08
C TRP A 367 3.39 16.13 5.32
N ASN A 368 4.58 16.73 5.11
CA ASN A 368 5.72 16.04 4.49
C ASN A 368 6.51 15.13 5.45
N GLY A 369 6.04 14.91 6.66
CA GLY A 369 6.65 14.01 7.63
C GLY A 369 5.84 12.77 7.97
N ASP A 370 4.77 12.51 7.23
CA ASP A 370 4.01 11.28 7.37
C ASP A 370 4.85 10.05 6.96
N SER A 371 4.51 8.87 7.46
CA SER A 371 5.19 7.65 7.07
C SER A 371 5.00 7.38 5.58
N HIS A 372 6.06 6.92 4.89
CA HIS A 372 6.04 6.67 3.44
C HIS A 372 5.64 7.87 2.57
N ASN A 373 5.81 9.10 3.07
CA ASN A 373 5.47 10.32 2.35
C ASN A 373 6.44 10.64 1.20
N HIS A 374 5.95 11.50 0.30
CA HIS A 374 6.74 12.31 -0.61
C HIS A 374 6.66 13.78 -0.19
N ASN A 375 7.56 14.62 -0.69
CA ASN A 375 7.49 16.09 -0.46
C ASN A 375 6.57 16.71 -1.53
N ASP A 376 5.26 16.53 -1.36
CA ASP A 376 4.26 16.75 -2.40
C ASP A 376 2.97 17.43 -1.90
N VAL A 377 3.01 18.08 -0.73
CA VAL A 377 1.87 18.86 -0.21
C VAL A 377 1.48 19.94 -1.20
N GLY A 378 0.20 20.03 -1.54
CA GLY A 378 -0.32 20.90 -2.60
C GLY A 378 -0.32 20.27 -3.99
N SER A 379 0.20 19.05 -4.14
CA SER A 379 0.15 18.31 -5.42
C SER A 379 -1.26 17.89 -5.78
N PHE A 380 -1.47 17.69 -7.07
CA PHE A 380 -2.72 17.18 -7.62
C PHE A 380 -2.48 16.16 -8.73
N ILE A 381 -3.48 15.36 -9.01
CA ILE A 381 -3.52 14.40 -10.10
C ILE A 381 -4.73 14.75 -10.97
N PHE A 382 -4.56 14.76 -12.29
CA PHE A 382 -5.65 14.91 -13.25
C PHE A 382 -5.71 13.67 -14.13
N SER A 383 -6.86 12.99 -14.13
CA SER A 383 -7.08 11.78 -14.92
C SER A 383 -8.16 11.97 -15.97
N LYS A 384 -7.99 11.29 -17.10
CA LYS A 384 -8.94 11.22 -18.20
C LYS A 384 -8.83 9.85 -18.87
N ASP A 385 -9.96 9.28 -19.27
CA ASP A 385 -10.03 8.01 -20.00
C ASP A 385 -9.23 6.88 -19.31
N ASN A 386 -9.42 6.70 -18.01
CA ASN A 386 -8.71 5.72 -17.18
C ASN A 386 -7.18 5.86 -17.15
N ARG A 387 -6.65 7.07 -17.29
CA ARG A 387 -5.21 7.37 -17.22
C ARG A 387 -4.96 8.64 -16.42
N GLN A 388 -3.88 8.66 -15.67
CA GLN A 388 -3.35 9.90 -15.12
C GLN A 388 -2.62 10.64 -16.24
N VAL A 389 -3.06 11.86 -16.55
CA VAL A 389 -2.45 12.72 -17.57
C VAL A 389 -1.46 13.67 -16.92
N LEU A 390 -1.88 14.38 -15.88
CA LEU A 390 -0.97 15.01 -14.92
C LEU A 390 -0.89 14.06 -13.72
N CYS A 391 0.29 13.48 -13.50
CA CYS A 391 0.40 12.29 -12.69
C CYS A 391 1.23 12.48 -11.42
N ASP A 392 1.01 11.56 -10.49
CA ASP A 392 1.98 11.18 -9.48
C ASP A 392 2.71 9.92 -9.97
N ILE A 393 4.01 9.99 -10.18
CA ILE A 393 4.79 8.87 -10.72
C ILE A 393 4.97 7.71 -9.73
N GLY A 394 4.56 7.93 -8.47
CA GLY A 394 4.60 6.92 -7.42
C GLY A 394 6.00 6.62 -6.90
N LEU A 395 6.16 5.43 -6.31
CA LEU A 395 7.40 5.02 -5.67
C LEU A 395 8.44 4.46 -6.65
N ARG A 396 9.71 4.46 -6.24
CA ARG A 396 10.79 3.69 -6.85
C ARG A 396 11.06 2.40 -6.06
N PRO A 397 11.84 1.44 -6.61
CA PRO A 397 12.24 0.25 -5.86
C PRO A 397 13.01 0.58 -4.57
N TYR A 398 12.67 -0.11 -3.50
CA TYR A 398 13.23 0.13 -2.18
C TYR A 398 14.70 -0.29 -2.08
N THR A 399 15.53 0.66 -1.62
CA THR A 399 16.91 0.45 -1.21
C THR A 399 17.10 0.99 0.21
N ARG A 400 18.24 0.71 0.85
CA ARG A 400 18.55 1.32 2.14
C ARG A 400 18.53 2.85 2.05
N GLN A 401 19.12 3.43 1.00
CA GLN A 401 19.21 4.88 0.79
C GLN A 401 17.83 5.53 0.64
N TYR A 402 16.83 4.81 0.14
CA TYR A 402 15.48 5.35 0.03
C TYR A 402 14.81 5.57 1.40
N PHE A 403 15.30 4.91 2.45
CA PHE A 403 14.83 5.09 3.83
C PHE A 403 15.73 5.96 4.69
N GLU A 404 16.83 6.51 4.14
CA GLU A 404 17.75 7.39 4.84
C GLU A 404 17.40 8.86 4.59
N HIS A 405 17.07 9.61 5.63
CA HIS A 405 16.89 11.06 5.56
C HIS A 405 18.26 11.79 5.71
N PRO A 406 18.56 12.81 4.89
CA PRO A 406 17.72 13.45 3.84
C PRO A 406 17.82 12.82 2.45
N VAL A 407 18.58 11.71 2.27
CA VAL A 407 18.88 11.11 0.96
C VAL A 407 17.60 10.75 0.20
N ARG A 408 16.57 10.28 0.88
CA ARG A 408 15.25 9.97 0.30
C ARG A 408 14.75 11.06 -0.65
N TYR A 409 14.82 12.31 -0.22
CA TYR A 409 14.27 13.45 -0.97
C TYR A 409 15.20 14.01 -2.06
N THR A 410 16.29 13.29 -2.36
CA THR A 410 17.08 13.53 -3.57
C THR A 410 16.59 12.75 -4.78
N PHE A 411 15.80 11.70 -4.54
CA PHE A 411 15.18 10.92 -5.62
C PHE A 411 13.99 11.67 -6.22
N LEU A 412 13.80 11.53 -7.54
CA LEU A 412 12.73 12.20 -8.27
C LEU A 412 11.37 11.90 -7.65
N GLU A 413 11.12 10.62 -7.37
CA GLU A 413 9.84 10.10 -6.91
C GLU A 413 9.41 10.65 -5.55
N ALA A 414 10.34 10.87 -4.64
CA ALA A 414 10.04 11.35 -3.30
C ALA A 414 10.19 12.88 -3.13
N SER A 415 10.78 13.56 -4.11
CA SER A 415 11.03 15.00 -4.11
C SER A 415 9.91 15.77 -4.81
N SER A 416 9.61 17.00 -4.37
CA SER A 416 8.74 17.96 -5.08
C SER A 416 9.09 18.13 -6.56
N ARG A 417 10.31 17.78 -6.95
CA ARG A 417 10.76 17.81 -8.33
C ARG A 417 9.94 16.90 -9.25
N GLY A 418 9.41 15.80 -8.73
CA GLY A 418 8.60 14.81 -9.43
C GLY A 418 7.08 14.92 -9.17
N HIS A 419 6.61 16.07 -8.65
CA HIS A 419 5.21 16.28 -8.30
C HIS A 419 4.65 17.59 -8.88
N ASN A 420 3.31 17.69 -8.93
CA ASN A 420 2.57 18.84 -9.46
C ASN A 420 2.47 19.95 -8.39
N VAL A 421 3.62 20.54 -8.04
CA VAL A 421 3.74 21.60 -7.02
C VAL A 421 4.68 22.70 -7.48
N PRO A 422 4.50 23.95 -7.04
CA PRO A 422 5.41 25.03 -7.39
C PRO A 422 6.86 24.80 -6.95
N ILE A 423 7.79 25.31 -7.73
CA ILE A 423 9.21 25.46 -7.37
C ILE A 423 9.46 26.93 -7.11
N ILE A 424 9.92 27.27 -5.91
CA ILE A 424 10.11 28.65 -5.45
C ILE A 424 11.61 28.93 -5.32
N ASN A 425 12.13 29.89 -6.10
CA ASN A 425 13.56 30.23 -6.10
C ASN A 425 14.48 29.04 -6.44
N GLY A 426 13.98 28.07 -7.21
CA GLY A 426 14.68 26.81 -7.50
C GLY A 426 14.72 25.83 -6.32
N GLU A 427 14.05 26.13 -5.19
CA GLU A 427 13.97 25.27 -4.02
C GLU A 427 12.70 24.42 -4.00
N TYR A 428 12.81 23.25 -3.37
CA TYR A 428 11.75 22.27 -3.20
C TYR A 428 11.23 22.26 -1.77
N GLN A 429 10.07 21.64 -1.56
CA GLN A 429 9.51 21.43 -0.23
C GLN A 429 10.44 20.61 0.66
N LYS A 430 10.30 20.80 1.97
CA LYS A 430 11.10 20.15 3.00
C LYS A 430 10.22 19.36 3.96
N ASN A 431 10.77 18.35 4.58
CA ASN A 431 10.15 17.73 5.75
C ASN A 431 10.50 18.57 6.99
N ILE A 432 9.58 19.43 7.41
CA ILE A 432 9.74 20.31 8.57
C ILE A 432 8.86 19.77 9.71
N PRO A 433 9.45 19.39 10.85
CA PRO A 433 8.68 18.85 11.96
C PRO A 433 7.57 19.78 12.43
N GLY A 434 6.33 19.27 12.45
CA GLY A 434 5.16 20.00 12.94
C GLY A 434 4.49 20.94 11.94
N GLU A 435 5.09 21.16 10.75
CA GLU A 435 4.52 22.03 9.73
C GLU A 435 3.52 21.27 8.86
N ARG A 436 2.25 21.62 8.95
CA ARG A 436 1.15 21.06 8.14
C ARG A 436 0.50 22.16 7.31
N SER A 437 -0.03 21.80 6.16
CA SER A 437 -0.90 22.68 5.38
C SER A 437 -2.27 22.84 6.05
N VAL A 438 -2.96 23.91 5.69
CA VAL A 438 -4.37 24.12 6.07
C VAL A 438 -5.23 24.00 4.83
N THR A 439 -6.28 23.19 4.91
CA THR A 439 -7.18 22.94 3.78
C THR A 439 -8.62 23.27 4.11
N THR A 440 -9.37 23.68 3.10
CA THR A 440 -10.83 23.86 3.17
C THR A 440 -11.48 23.45 1.85
N TYR A 441 -12.74 23.03 1.91
CA TYR A 441 -13.56 22.84 0.72
C TYR A 441 -14.90 23.54 0.88
N GLU A 442 -15.11 24.59 0.10
CA GLU A 442 -16.31 25.42 0.17
C GLU A 442 -16.73 25.88 -1.23
N ASN A 443 -18.04 25.85 -1.51
CA ASN A 443 -18.61 26.36 -2.75
C ASN A 443 -17.97 25.81 -4.05
N GLY A 444 -17.57 24.53 -4.05
CA GLY A 444 -16.93 23.88 -5.19
C GLY A 444 -15.46 24.25 -5.39
N VAL A 445 -14.83 24.88 -4.39
CA VAL A 445 -13.40 25.24 -4.41
C VAL A 445 -12.68 24.54 -3.27
N PHE A 446 -11.68 23.74 -3.63
CA PHE A 446 -10.73 23.19 -2.68
C PHE A 446 -9.53 24.12 -2.53
N THR A 447 -9.21 24.49 -1.31
CA THR A 447 -8.14 25.46 -1.00
C THR A 447 -7.08 24.82 -0.12
N ILE A 448 -5.81 25.09 -0.41
CA ILE A 448 -4.65 24.62 0.36
C ILE A 448 -3.75 25.83 0.65
N ASP A 449 -3.48 26.11 1.92
CA ASP A 449 -2.45 27.04 2.38
C ASP A 449 -1.22 26.25 2.84
N PHE A 450 -0.08 26.42 2.16
CA PHE A 450 1.09 25.54 2.33
C PHE A 450 2.45 26.24 2.18
N ALA A 451 2.51 27.56 2.37
CA ALA A 451 3.78 28.31 2.31
C ALA A 451 4.82 27.80 3.32
N ASN A 452 4.37 27.43 4.53
CA ASN A 452 5.19 26.93 5.62
C ASN A 452 5.93 25.61 5.29
N ILE A 453 5.40 24.83 4.36
CA ILE A 453 5.96 23.53 3.94
C ILE A 453 7.29 23.69 3.19
N TYR A 454 7.57 24.85 2.60
CA TYR A 454 8.80 25.11 1.86
C TYR A 454 9.99 25.45 2.78
N GLY A 455 9.74 26.09 3.92
CA GLY A 455 10.80 26.59 4.79
C GLY A 455 11.68 27.62 4.09
N ILE A 456 11.08 28.50 3.29
CA ILE A 456 11.71 29.60 2.56
C ILE A 456 11.28 30.93 3.21
N ASP A 457 12.21 31.61 3.87
CA ASP A 457 11.90 32.83 4.61
C ASP A 457 11.27 33.92 3.74
N ALA A 458 11.63 33.99 2.46
CA ALA A 458 11.09 34.96 1.52
C ALA A 458 9.63 34.65 1.11
N LEU A 459 9.17 33.40 1.23
CA LEU A 459 7.81 32.98 0.87
C LEU A 459 6.86 33.22 2.03
N LYS A 460 6.06 34.31 1.98
CA LYS A 460 5.15 34.70 3.06
C LYS A 460 3.74 34.14 2.89
N LYS A 461 3.37 33.82 1.68
CA LYS A 461 2.06 33.23 1.36
C LYS A 461 2.19 32.31 0.17
N LEU A 462 1.49 31.19 0.23
CA LEU A 462 1.22 30.33 -0.92
C LEU A 462 -0.09 29.60 -0.67
N VAL A 463 -1.12 30.00 -1.40
CA VAL A 463 -2.47 29.44 -1.29
C VAL A 463 -2.92 28.98 -2.67
N ARG A 464 -3.10 27.69 -2.83
CA ARG A 464 -3.66 27.07 -4.04
C ARG A 464 -5.17 26.93 -3.90
N ARG A 465 -5.90 27.37 -4.93
CA ARG A 465 -7.35 27.16 -5.06
C ARG A 465 -7.62 26.33 -6.30
N CYS A 466 -8.31 25.22 -6.12
CA CYS A 466 -8.74 24.35 -7.21
C CYS A 466 -10.27 24.47 -7.33
N LYS A 467 -10.76 25.05 -8.40
CA LYS A 467 -12.19 25.23 -8.69
C LYS A 467 -12.63 24.19 -9.70
N MET A 468 -13.57 23.32 -9.30
CA MET A 468 -14.11 22.26 -10.14
C MET A 468 -15.19 22.80 -11.07
N ASN A 469 -15.06 22.51 -12.39
CA ASN A 469 -16.09 22.75 -13.41
C ASN A 469 -16.49 21.40 -14.05
N GLU A 470 -17.46 21.37 -14.95
CA GLU A 470 -17.97 20.14 -15.56
C GLU A 470 -16.90 19.36 -16.34
N SER A 471 -16.01 20.06 -17.09
CA SER A 471 -14.99 19.47 -17.95
C SER A 471 -13.57 20.00 -17.68
N SER A 472 -13.39 20.82 -16.66
CA SER A 472 -12.10 21.44 -16.35
C SER A 472 -11.90 21.70 -14.87
N VAL A 473 -10.65 21.91 -14.50
CA VAL A 473 -10.26 22.43 -13.18
C VAL A 473 -9.48 23.71 -13.38
N GLU A 474 -9.93 24.80 -12.76
CA GLU A 474 -9.19 26.05 -12.68
C GLU A 474 -8.32 26.04 -11.42
N ILE A 475 -7.02 26.16 -11.58
CA ILE A 475 -6.03 26.18 -10.49
C ILE A 475 -5.45 27.57 -10.39
N THR A 476 -5.56 28.16 -9.21
CA THR A 476 -5.05 29.51 -8.93
C THR A 476 -4.13 29.46 -7.71
N ASP A 477 -2.88 29.85 -7.90
CA ASP A 477 -1.91 30.06 -6.83
C ASP A 477 -1.80 31.54 -6.49
N GLU A 478 -2.10 31.90 -5.26
CA GLU A 478 -1.86 33.22 -4.69
C GLU A 478 -0.61 33.16 -3.83
N PHE A 479 0.39 33.96 -4.14
CA PHE A 479 1.66 33.95 -3.44
C PHE A 479 2.18 35.36 -3.13
N ILE A 480 2.95 35.44 -2.04
CA ILE A 480 3.71 36.64 -1.64
C ILE A 480 5.16 36.21 -1.44
N LEU A 481 6.06 36.77 -2.27
CA LEU A 481 7.49 36.49 -2.23
C LEU A 481 8.25 37.80 -2.00
N GLU A 482 8.95 37.92 -0.86
CA GLU A 482 9.77 39.10 -0.54
C GLU A 482 11.06 39.11 -1.35
N GLY A 483 11.37 40.25 -1.98
CA GLY A 483 12.57 40.45 -2.78
C GLY A 483 12.44 39.99 -4.22
N GLU A 484 13.59 39.72 -4.87
CA GLU A 484 13.65 39.12 -6.19
C GLU A 484 13.59 37.60 -6.05
N GLY A 485 12.92 36.92 -6.99
CA GLY A 485 12.80 35.48 -6.94
C GLY A 485 12.20 34.90 -8.21
N THR A 486 11.92 33.60 -8.17
CA THR A 486 11.28 32.84 -9.26
C THR A 486 10.12 32.00 -8.74
N PHE A 487 9.08 31.93 -9.52
CA PHE A 487 7.95 31.01 -9.30
C PHE A 487 7.74 30.18 -10.57
N THR A 488 7.90 28.87 -10.44
CA THR A 488 7.67 27.94 -11.54
C THR A 488 6.61 26.94 -11.11
N GLU A 489 5.48 26.90 -11.79
CA GLU A 489 4.53 25.81 -11.63
C GLU A 489 5.07 24.57 -12.34
N ARG A 490 5.25 23.48 -11.58
CA ARG A 490 5.73 22.19 -12.09
C ARG A 490 4.54 21.26 -12.33
N LEU A 491 4.47 20.67 -13.52
CA LEU A 491 3.52 19.64 -13.87
C LEU A 491 4.27 18.40 -14.37
N ILE A 492 3.78 17.22 -14.02
CA ILE A 492 4.41 15.94 -14.32
C ILE A 492 3.52 15.12 -15.25
N ALA A 493 4.12 14.63 -16.34
CA ALA A 493 3.45 13.79 -17.31
C ALA A 493 4.37 12.68 -17.83
N LEU A 494 3.79 11.54 -18.24
CA LEU A 494 4.51 10.43 -18.89
C LEU A 494 4.47 10.49 -20.42
N LYS A 495 3.76 11.45 -20.97
CA LYS A 495 3.71 11.70 -22.42
C LYS A 495 4.31 13.05 -22.74
N LYS A 496 4.99 13.12 -23.88
CA LYS A 496 5.63 14.34 -24.35
C LYS A 496 4.59 15.44 -24.56
N PRO A 497 4.75 16.62 -23.92
CA PRO A 497 3.85 17.75 -24.15
C PRO A 497 4.15 18.45 -25.47
N GLU A 498 3.10 19.02 -26.07
CA GLU A 498 3.21 20.04 -27.13
C GLU A 498 2.97 21.41 -26.49
N ILE A 499 3.94 22.31 -26.63
CA ILE A 499 3.90 23.64 -26.01
C ILE A 499 3.75 24.70 -27.09
N LEU A 500 2.70 25.49 -26.96
CA LEU A 500 2.44 26.68 -27.74
C LEU A 500 2.31 27.89 -26.80
N ASP A 501 2.26 29.11 -27.35
CA ASP A 501 2.06 30.32 -26.55
C ASP A 501 0.78 30.25 -25.69
N GLY A 502 0.95 30.19 -24.37
CA GLY A 502 -0.15 30.15 -23.40
C GLY A 502 -0.94 28.85 -23.36
N LYS A 503 -0.46 27.80 -24.06
CA LYS A 503 -1.16 26.51 -24.15
C LYS A 503 -0.19 25.34 -24.17
N ILE A 504 -0.49 24.32 -23.37
CA ILE A 504 0.22 23.03 -23.36
C ILE A 504 -0.81 21.93 -23.64
N THR A 505 -0.50 21.02 -24.55
CA THR A 505 -1.34 19.84 -24.81
C THR A 505 -0.55 18.58 -24.49
N VAL A 506 -1.13 17.71 -23.67
CA VAL A 506 -0.54 16.43 -23.30
C VAL A 506 -1.63 15.37 -23.17
N ASP A 507 -1.47 14.25 -23.88
CA ASP A 507 -2.36 13.07 -23.86
C ASP A 507 -3.86 13.41 -23.97
N GLY A 508 -4.22 14.38 -24.82
CA GLY A 508 -5.60 14.82 -25.05
C GLY A 508 -6.19 15.76 -23.99
N VAL A 509 -5.37 16.26 -23.07
CA VAL A 509 -5.72 17.29 -22.08
C VAL A 509 -5.03 18.60 -22.48
N THR A 510 -5.74 19.70 -22.29
CA THR A 510 -5.22 21.05 -22.57
C THR A 510 -4.99 21.81 -21.26
N ILE A 511 -3.80 22.37 -21.08
CA ILE A 511 -3.48 23.31 -20.00
C ILE A 511 -3.34 24.71 -20.64
N SER A 512 -4.16 25.66 -20.20
CA SER A 512 -4.19 27.02 -20.72
C SER A 512 -3.83 28.03 -19.64
N PHE A 513 -2.99 29.02 -19.98
CA PHE A 513 -2.58 30.09 -19.08
C PHE A 513 -2.35 31.40 -19.86
N ASP A 514 -2.29 32.52 -19.16
CA ASP A 514 -2.02 33.82 -19.77
C ASP A 514 -0.53 33.92 -20.20
N LYS A 515 -0.28 33.92 -21.50
CA LYS A 515 1.06 34.00 -22.08
C LYS A 515 1.82 35.30 -21.78
N GLU A 516 1.11 36.36 -21.42
CA GLU A 516 1.73 37.60 -21.00
C GLU A 516 2.30 37.47 -19.59
N LYS A 517 1.71 36.59 -18.77
CA LYS A 517 2.12 36.33 -17.38
C LYS A 517 3.12 35.22 -17.21
N ALA A 518 3.21 34.29 -18.15
CA ALA A 518 4.10 33.13 -18.02
C ALA A 518 4.60 32.62 -19.38
N THR A 519 5.67 31.84 -19.31
CA THR A 519 6.18 31.03 -20.45
C THR A 519 6.25 29.58 -19.99
N ALA A 520 6.23 28.64 -20.97
CA ALA A 520 6.34 27.23 -20.63
C ALA A 520 7.52 26.57 -21.36
N ASP A 521 8.13 25.59 -20.71
CA ASP A 521 9.11 24.66 -21.23
C ASP A 521 8.95 23.29 -20.58
N TYR A 522 9.78 22.31 -20.91
CA TYR A 522 9.89 21.06 -20.17
C TYR A 522 11.31 20.54 -20.15
N ILE A 523 11.62 19.78 -19.12
CA ILE A 523 12.82 18.95 -19.03
C ILE A 523 12.42 17.47 -18.94
N MET A 524 13.30 16.59 -19.40
CA MET A 524 13.11 15.14 -19.24
C MET A 524 13.90 14.64 -18.03
N ASP A 525 13.28 13.76 -17.26
CA ASP A 525 13.90 13.01 -16.19
C ASP A 525 13.48 11.52 -16.33
N THR A 526 13.93 10.66 -15.42
CA THR A 526 13.66 9.22 -15.48
C THR A 526 13.06 8.74 -14.16
N HIS A 527 11.86 8.16 -14.23
CA HIS A 527 11.32 7.37 -13.14
C HIS A 527 11.94 5.98 -13.14
N THR A 528 12.46 5.55 -11.99
CA THR A 528 13.13 4.26 -11.83
C THR A 528 12.13 3.14 -11.56
N ILE A 529 12.04 2.17 -12.48
CA ILE A 529 11.15 1.00 -12.36
C ILE A 529 11.89 -0.21 -11.78
N GLU A 530 13.14 -0.43 -12.21
CA GLU A 530 13.98 -1.54 -11.74
C GLU A 530 15.41 -1.06 -11.48
N LEU A 531 16.07 -1.70 -10.52
CA LEU A 531 17.48 -1.46 -10.18
C LEU A 531 18.34 -2.66 -10.55
N ASP A 532 19.61 -2.40 -10.90
CA ASP A 532 20.65 -3.42 -11.00
C ASP A 532 21.17 -3.80 -9.60
N VAL A 533 22.08 -4.77 -9.55
CA VAL A 533 22.71 -5.25 -8.29
C VAL A 533 23.55 -4.18 -7.58
N ASN A 534 23.90 -3.08 -8.25
CA ASN A 534 24.65 -1.96 -7.69
C ASN A 534 23.73 -0.82 -7.26
N GLY A 535 22.41 -0.97 -7.42
CA GLY A 535 21.42 0.05 -7.07
C GLY A 535 21.23 1.16 -8.13
N ASN A 536 21.76 0.99 -9.34
CA ASN A 536 21.53 1.91 -10.45
C ASN A 536 20.26 1.53 -11.21
N THR A 537 19.62 2.51 -11.86
CA THR A 537 18.45 2.27 -12.70
C THR A 537 18.80 1.33 -13.86
N SER A 538 18.25 0.12 -13.85
CA SER A 538 18.36 -0.87 -14.94
C SER A 538 17.19 -0.77 -15.93
N LYS A 539 16.02 -0.29 -15.45
CA LYS A 539 14.84 -0.01 -16.26
C LYS A 539 14.12 1.21 -15.69
N GLY A 540 13.76 2.12 -16.55
CA GLY A 540 13.01 3.33 -16.23
C GLY A 540 12.06 3.72 -17.34
N CYS A 541 11.25 4.74 -17.09
CA CYS A 541 10.46 5.41 -18.11
C CYS A 541 10.72 6.91 -18.08
N ASP A 542 10.53 7.55 -19.25
CA ASP A 542 10.67 8.99 -19.38
C ASP A 542 9.57 9.72 -18.59
N VAL A 543 9.99 10.77 -17.90
CA VAL A 543 9.11 11.71 -17.18
C VAL A 543 9.32 13.09 -17.76
N TYR A 544 8.25 13.71 -18.21
CA TYR A 544 8.24 15.08 -18.69
C TYR A 544 7.87 16.02 -17.56
N CYS A 545 8.86 16.73 -17.06
CA CYS A 545 8.72 17.75 -16.04
C CYS A 545 8.42 19.09 -16.73
N ILE A 546 7.15 19.42 -16.89
CA ILE A 546 6.67 20.63 -17.54
C ILE A 546 6.80 21.81 -16.57
N ASN A 547 7.36 22.91 -17.01
CA ASN A 547 7.50 24.14 -16.23
C ASN A 547 6.63 25.23 -16.84
N ILE A 548 5.85 25.92 -16.02
CA ILE A 548 5.22 27.18 -16.38
C ILE A 548 5.91 28.26 -15.53
N ASN A 549 6.78 29.03 -16.16
CA ASN A 549 7.63 30.01 -15.51
C ASN A 549 6.91 31.36 -15.45
N VAL A 550 6.49 31.78 -14.26
CA VAL A 550 5.72 33.00 -14.02
C VAL A 550 6.63 34.23 -14.07
N LYS A 551 6.20 35.25 -14.79
CA LYS A 551 6.82 36.58 -14.84
C LYS A 551 6.21 37.45 -13.74
N ASP A 552 6.89 38.48 -13.25
CA ASP A 552 6.42 39.41 -12.23
C ASP A 552 5.88 38.78 -10.93
N ILE A 553 6.78 38.45 -10.04
CA ILE A 553 6.53 37.53 -8.92
C ILE A 553 6.42 38.19 -7.53
N LYS A 554 6.38 39.53 -7.39
CA LYS A 554 6.42 40.18 -6.06
C LYS A 554 5.19 39.83 -5.19
N ASP A 555 4.00 40.11 -5.71
CA ASP A 555 2.72 39.78 -5.10
C ASP A 555 1.81 39.34 -6.23
N GLY A 556 1.57 38.04 -6.35
CA GLY A 556 0.96 37.51 -7.56
C GLY A 556 -0.15 36.54 -7.33
N THR A 557 -0.99 36.52 -8.35
CA THR A 557 -1.95 35.43 -8.57
C THR A 557 -1.66 34.87 -9.94
N PHE A 558 -1.33 33.59 -9.97
CA PHE A 558 -1.17 32.87 -11.23
C PHE A 558 -2.29 31.84 -11.36
N THR A 559 -2.97 31.88 -12.51
CA THR A 559 -4.08 30.96 -12.81
C THR A 559 -3.80 30.20 -14.09
N PHE A 560 -4.06 28.91 -14.07
CA PHE A 560 -4.11 28.07 -15.25
C PHE A 560 -5.33 27.13 -15.16
N THR A 561 -5.81 26.69 -16.32
CA THR A 561 -6.96 25.79 -16.44
C THR A 561 -6.51 24.49 -17.08
N VAL A 562 -6.88 23.36 -16.47
CA VAL A 562 -6.69 22.00 -17.00
C VAL A 562 -8.05 21.54 -17.53
N GLU A 563 -8.13 21.31 -18.83
CA GLU A 563 -9.38 20.96 -19.55
C GLU A 563 -9.26 19.55 -20.14
N ALA A 564 -10.30 18.72 -19.89
CA ALA A 564 -10.40 17.33 -20.33
C ALA A 564 -10.74 17.20 -21.83
#